data_e79bfb16626ca087de9e4176521fdb01
#
_entry.id   e79bfb16626ca087de9e4176521fdb01
#
_cell.length_a   1.000
_cell.length_b   1.000
_cell.length_c   1.000
_cell.angle_alpha   90.00
_cell.angle_beta   90.00
_cell.angle_gamma   90.00
#
_symmetry.space_group_name_H-M   'P 1'
#
loop_
_entity.id
_entity.type
_entity.pdbx_description
1 polymer ?
#
loop_
_entity_poly.entity_id
_entity_poly.type
_entity_poly.pdbx_seq_one_letter_code
_entity_poly.pdbx_strand_id
1 'polypeptide(L)'
;MTCTNTCCESEQGRLDFPTCYEGGSLESFNLTIAEESGSALSSAQIVFKASDSDTAALTLTNGSGLTLTATTAGAWVITINQINTITLTPGVYFYNLKTVDVNSLTKFYLAGNWTIKNV
;
A
#
# COMPACT_ATOMS: atom_id res chain seq x y z
N MET A 1 -7.98 -2.80 19.09
CA MET A 1 -8.50 -1.50 19.54
C MET A 1 -9.59 -1.02 18.59
N THR A 2 -10.64 -0.49 19.13
CA THR A 2 -11.73 0.04 18.31
C THR A 2 -11.61 1.55 18.22
N CYS A 3 -11.61 2.07 17.00
CA CYS A 3 -11.56 3.49 16.77
C CYS A 3 -12.95 4.03 16.49
N THR A 4 -13.36 5.02 17.28
CA THR A 4 -14.65 5.68 17.10
C THR A 4 -14.50 7.08 16.53
N ASN A 5 -13.28 7.55 16.34
CA ASN A 5 -12.96 8.88 15.85
C ASN A 5 -12.20 8.78 14.53
N THR A 6 -12.01 9.92 13.90
CA THR A 6 -11.26 9.99 12.64
C THR A 6 -9.78 9.74 12.80
N CYS A 7 -9.21 9.91 13.98
CA CYS A 7 -7.79 9.67 14.24
C CYS A 7 -7.57 8.27 14.77
N CYS A 8 -7.44 7.31 13.88
CA CYS A 8 -7.32 5.90 14.24
C CYS A 8 -5.96 5.33 13.90
N GLU A 9 -4.90 6.10 14.11
CA GLU A 9 -3.55 5.69 13.71
C GLU A 9 -3.10 4.39 14.37
N SER A 10 -3.52 4.15 15.60
CA SER A 10 -3.15 2.94 16.33
C SER A 10 -3.72 1.66 15.70
N GLU A 11 -4.69 1.79 14.82
CA GLU A 11 -5.28 0.64 14.14
C GLU A 11 -4.64 0.36 12.79
N GLN A 12 -3.74 1.21 12.34
CA GLN A 12 -3.04 0.99 11.10
C GLN A 12 -2.07 -0.18 11.26
N GLY A 13 -2.17 -1.18 10.39
CA GLY A 13 -1.26 -2.30 10.36
C GLY A 13 0.11 -1.90 9.83
N ARG A 14 1.10 -2.75 10.08
CA ARG A 14 2.45 -2.56 9.55
C ARG A 14 2.85 -3.75 8.70
N LEU A 15 3.34 -3.46 7.51
CA LEU A 15 3.91 -4.45 6.62
C LEU A 15 5.09 -3.84 5.88
N ASP A 16 6.26 -4.45 6.04
CA ASP A 16 7.43 -4.06 5.27
C ASP A 16 7.48 -4.90 3.99
N PHE A 17 7.81 -4.24 2.88
CA PHE A 17 8.02 -4.96 1.62
C PHE A 17 9.33 -5.74 1.69
N PRO A 18 9.43 -6.85 0.93
CA PRO A 18 10.68 -7.59 0.85
C PRO A 18 11.81 -6.67 0.37
N THR A 19 12.98 -6.80 0.99
CA THR A 19 14.17 -6.07 0.54
C THR A 19 14.50 -6.49 -0.88
N CYS A 20 14.69 -5.53 -1.76
CA CYS A 20 15.01 -5.76 -3.16
C CYS A 20 16.26 -5.01 -3.56
N TYR A 21 16.75 -5.31 -4.76
CA TYR A 21 17.92 -4.64 -5.33
C TYR A 21 17.50 -3.74 -6.48
N GLU A 22 18.20 -2.63 -6.62
CA GLU A 22 18.02 -1.76 -7.78
C GLU A 22 18.23 -2.58 -9.04
N GLY A 23 17.32 -2.45 -10.01
CA GLY A 23 17.36 -3.24 -11.24
C GLY A 23 16.80 -4.65 -11.11
N GLY A 24 16.53 -5.09 -9.88
CA GLY A 24 15.91 -6.39 -9.65
C GLY A 24 14.40 -6.35 -9.82
N SER A 25 13.72 -7.42 -9.44
CA SER A 25 12.28 -7.57 -9.58
C SER A 25 11.61 -7.71 -8.21
N LEU A 26 10.35 -7.33 -8.15
CA LEU A 26 9.46 -7.62 -7.03
C LEU A 26 8.37 -8.55 -7.54
N GLU A 27 8.24 -9.73 -6.92
CA GLU A 27 7.15 -10.64 -7.24
C GLU A 27 5.83 -10.09 -6.71
N SER A 28 4.75 -10.39 -7.41
CA SER A 28 3.42 -9.98 -6.96
C SER A 28 3.05 -10.65 -5.64
N PHE A 29 2.31 -9.95 -4.80
CA PHE A 29 1.75 -10.51 -3.58
C PHE A 29 0.44 -9.83 -3.22
N ASN A 30 -0.35 -10.49 -2.38
CA ASN A 30 -1.68 -10.01 -2.00
C ASN A 30 -1.65 -9.40 -0.61
N LEU A 31 -2.39 -8.31 -0.46
CA LEU A 31 -2.74 -7.74 0.83
C LEU A 31 -4.22 -8.04 1.08
N THR A 32 -4.50 -8.71 2.20
CA THR A 32 -5.86 -8.99 2.60
C THR A 32 -6.22 -8.10 3.78
N ILE A 33 -7.29 -7.33 3.62
CA ILE A 33 -7.74 -6.38 4.63
C ILE A 33 -9.14 -6.78 5.06
N ALA A 34 -9.30 -7.03 6.36
CA ALA A 34 -10.62 -7.28 6.93
C ALA A 34 -11.34 -5.94 7.13
N GLU A 35 -12.56 -5.83 6.61
CA GLU A 35 -13.37 -4.63 6.75
C GLU A 35 -14.73 -5.03 7.27
N GLU A 36 -15.00 -4.68 8.54
CA GLU A 36 -16.19 -5.16 9.24
C GLU A 36 -17.47 -4.41 8.88
N SER A 37 -17.35 -3.14 8.57
CA SER A 37 -18.53 -2.31 8.33
C SER A 37 -18.53 -1.73 6.94
N GLY A 38 -17.63 -2.20 6.11
CA GLY A 38 -17.27 -1.50 4.92
C GLY A 38 -18.26 -1.54 3.81
N SER A 39 -18.30 -0.44 3.13
CA SER A 39 -18.80 -0.39 1.78
C SER A 39 -17.77 -1.03 0.85
N ALA A 40 -18.17 -1.31 -0.38
CA ALA A 40 -17.21 -1.77 -1.37
C ALA A 40 -16.08 -0.77 -1.54
N LEU A 41 -14.90 -1.28 -1.87
CA LEU A 41 -13.72 -0.46 -2.12
C LEU A 41 -13.77 0.11 -3.53
N SER A 42 -13.56 1.42 -3.64
CA SER A 42 -13.57 2.11 -4.93
C SER A 42 -12.15 2.24 -5.51
N SER A 43 -11.18 2.56 -4.67
CA SER A 43 -9.80 2.75 -5.12
C SER A 43 -8.80 2.45 -4.02
N ALA A 44 -7.57 2.17 -4.43
CA ALA A 44 -6.44 2.00 -3.53
C ALA A 44 -5.22 2.68 -4.12
N GLN A 45 -4.36 3.17 -3.25
CA GLN A 45 -3.13 3.83 -3.66
C GLN A 45 -2.04 3.59 -2.63
N ILE A 46 -0.84 3.34 -3.11
CA ILE A 46 0.37 3.30 -2.28
C ILE A 46 1.34 4.32 -2.84
N VAL A 47 1.81 5.22 -1.97
CA VAL A 47 2.82 6.21 -2.33
C VAL A 47 4.07 5.93 -1.52
N PHE A 48 5.18 5.74 -2.21
CA PHE A 48 6.49 5.54 -1.58
C PHE A 48 7.26 6.86 -1.59
N LYS A 49 7.80 7.23 -0.45
CA LYS A 49 8.61 8.44 -0.28
C LYS A 49 9.91 8.09 0.43
N ALA A 50 11.00 8.70 0.00
CA ALA A 50 12.25 8.61 0.75
C ALA A 50 12.08 9.28 2.11
N SER A 51 12.90 8.88 3.08
CA SER A 51 12.73 9.27 4.48
C SER A 51 12.75 10.79 4.73
N ASP A 52 13.41 11.53 3.87
CA ASP A 52 13.58 12.96 4.03
C ASP A 52 12.91 13.78 2.91
N SER A 53 11.97 13.16 2.20
CA SER A 53 11.35 13.80 1.04
C SER A 53 9.83 13.77 1.15
N ASP A 54 9.21 14.88 0.74
CA ASP A 54 7.76 14.95 0.57
C ASP A 54 7.31 14.56 -0.83
N THR A 55 8.27 14.36 -1.73
CA THR A 55 7.98 14.00 -3.11
C THR A 55 7.83 12.48 -3.25
N ALA A 56 6.78 12.04 -3.93
CA ALA A 56 6.58 10.63 -4.21
C ALA A 56 7.70 10.11 -5.13
N ALA A 57 8.36 9.04 -4.70
CA ALA A 57 9.35 8.35 -5.51
C ALA A 57 8.69 7.34 -6.44
N LEU A 58 7.60 6.73 -5.98
CA LEU A 58 6.82 5.77 -6.76
C LEU A 58 5.39 5.80 -6.23
N THR A 59 4.43 5.77 -7.13
CA THR A 59 3.01 5.69 -6.77
C THR A 59 2.39 4.50 -7.49
N LEU A 60 1.72 3.65 -6.72
CA LEU A 60 0.94 2.52 -7.25
C LEU A 60 -0.53 2.82 -7.02
N THR A 61 -1.33 2.65 -8.06
CA THR A 61 -2.78 2.83 -7.98
C THR A 61 -3.47 1.63 -8.60
N ASN A 62 -4.76 1.46 -8.29
CA ASN A 62 -5.53 0.40 -8.93
C ASN A 62 -5.58 0.64 -10.45
N GLY A 63 -5.21 -0.38 -11.20
CA GLY A 63 -5.02 -0.29 -12.65
C GLY A 63 -3.62 0.12 -13.06
N SER A 64 -2.77 0.55 -12.11
CA SER A 64 -1.38 0.91 -12.39
C SER A 64 -0.50 0.49 -11.21
N GLY A 65 -0.15 -0.77 -11.16
CA GLY A 65 0.66 -1.36 -10.10
C GLY A 65 -0.12 -2.08 -9.03
N LEU A 66 -1.40 -1.80 -8.87
CA LEU A 66 -2.29 -2.49 -7.95
C LEU A 66 -3.47 -3.09 -8.69
N THR A 67 -3.96 -4.23 -8.22
CA THR A 67 -5.19 -4.86 -8.71
C THR A 67 -6.13 -5.10 -7.54
N LEU A 68 -7.36 -4.61 -7.65
CA LEU A 68 -8.41 -4.86 -6.67
C LEU A 68 -9.12 -6.15 -7.06
N THR A 69 -8.95 -7.22 -6.27
CA THR A 69 -9.46 -8.54 -6.63
C THR A 69 -10.79 -8.84 -5.96
N ALA A 70 -10.92 -8.50 -4.68
CA ALA A 70 -12.18 -8.60 -3.96
C ALA A 70 -12.35 -7.30 -3.17
N THR A 71 -13.47 -6.62 -3.36
CA THR A 71 -13.66 -5.26 -2.83
C THR A 71 -14.95 -5.11 -2.05
N THR A 72 -15.64 -6.21 -1.77
CA THR A 72 -16.91 -6.17 -1.04
C THR A 72 -16.68 -6.01 0.46
N ALA A 73 -17.74 -5.64 1.18
CA ALA A 73 -17.69 -5.54 2.63
C ALA A 73 -17.27 -6.88 3.24
N GLY A 74 -16.50 -6.83 4.31
CA GLY A 74 -15.99 -7.98 5.03
C GLY A 74 -14.53 -8.28 4.75
N ALA A 75 -14.10 -8.23 3.52
CA ALA A 75 -12.69 -8.45 3.17
C ALA A 75 -12.36 -7.83 1.83
N TRP A 76 -11.20 -7.19 1.76
CA TRP A 76 -10.66 -6.68 0.51
C TRP A 76 -9.35 -7.39 0.20
N VAL A 77 -9.15 -7.73 -1.05
CA VAL A 77 -7.88 -8.28 -1.52
C VAL A 77 -7.31 -7.32 -2.55
N ILE A 78 -6.15 -6.79 -2.22
CA ILE A 78 -5.42 -5.87 -3.08
C ILE A 78 -4.12 -6.56 -3.46
N THR A 79 -3.91 -6.76 -4.76
CA THR A 79 -2.68 -7.38 -5.26
C THR A 79 -1.68 -6.30 -5.62
N ILE A 80 -0.49 -6.39 -5.06
CA ILE A 80 0.66 -5.62 -5.54
C ILE A 80 1.15 -6.36 -6.77
N ASN A 81 1.06 -5.74 -7.94
CA ASN A 81 1.46 -6.39 -9.18
C ASN A 81 2.97 -6.55 -9.25
N GLN A 82 3.41 -7.56 -9.97
CA GLN A 82 4.82 -7.79 -10.18
C GLN A 82 5.49 -6.56 -10.81
N ILE A 83 6.64 -6.21 -10.28
CA ILE A 83 7.51 -5.18 -10.86
C ILE A 83 8.71 -5.89 -11.49
N ASN A 84 8.80 -5.84 -12.80
CA ASN A 84 9.88 -6.53 -13.52
C ASN A 84 11.24 -5.91 -13.30
N THR A 85 11.29 -4.59 -13.24
CA THR A 85 12.54 -3.86 -13.00
C THR A 85 12.30 -2.73 -12.03
N ILE A 86 12.97 -2.79 -10.89
CA ILE A 86 12.88 -1.77 -9.87
C ILE A 86 13.76 -0.60 -10.29
N THR A 87 13.15 0.58 -10.43
CA THR A 87 13.83 1.79 -10.86
C THR A 87 14.17 2.73 -9.72
N LEU A 88 13.74 2.42 -8.50
CA LEU A 88 14.06 3.22 -7.33
C LEU A 88 15.55 3.12 -7.02
N THR A 89 16.14 4.27 -6.66
CA THR A 89 17.52 4.29 -6.22
C THR A 89 17.67 3.62 -4.85
N PRO A 90 18.86 3.10 -4.50
CA PRO A 90 19.06 2.49 -3.20
C PRO A 90 18.69 3.43 -2.05
N GLY A 91 18.03 2.88 -1.05
CA GLY A 91 17.57 3.63 0.11
C GLY A 91 16.39 2.96 0.77
N VAL A 92 15.88 3.60 1.81
CA VAL A 92 14.69 3.15 2.52
C VAL A 92 13.54 4.09 2.17
N TYR A 93 12.44 3.51 1.72
CA TYR A 93 11.23 4.24 1.35
C TYR A 93 10.12 3.91 2.33
N PHE A 94 9.32 4.91 2.65
CA PHE A 94 8.16 4.75 3.53
C PHE A 94 6.88 4.85 2.72
N TYR A 95 5.87 4.08 3.10
CA TYR A 95 4.61 4.10 2.40
C TYR A 95 3.41 4.01 3.34
N ASN A 96 2.28 4.45 2.84
CA ASN A 96 0.97 4.18 3.41
C ASN A 96 0.06 3.62 2.32
N LEU A 97 -0.78 2.66 2.69
CA LEU A 97 -1.85 2.20 1.83
C LEU A 97 -3.09 3.01 2.12
N LYS A 98 -3.50 3.81 1.17
CA LYS A 98 -4.70 4.63 1.23
C LYS A 98 -5.80 3.97 0.43
N THR A 99 -6.99 3.89 0.98
CA THR A 99 -8.16 3.38 0.26
C THR A 99 -9.27 4.41 0.30
N VAL A 100 -10.11 4.38 -0.74
CA VAL A 100 -11.33 5.18 -0.80
C VAL A 100 -12.46 4.22 -1.14
N ASP A 101 -13.54 4.24 -0.35
CA ASP A 101 -14.68 3.39 -0.60
C ASP A 101 -15.70 4.09 -1.50
N VAL A 102 -16.79 3.38 -1.82
CA VAL A 102 -17.83 3.92 -2.71
C VAL A 102 -18.59 5.10 -2.10
N ASN A 103 -18.44 5.33 -0.81
CA ASN A 103 -19.02 6.50 -0.12
C ASN A 103 -18.02 7.65 0.01
N SER A 104 -16.89 7.57 -0.67
CA SER A 104 -15.82 8.56 -0.67
C SER A 104 -15.12 8.70 0.68
N LEU A 105 -15.19 7.68 1.53
CA LEU A 105 -14.46 7.67 2.78
C LEU A 105 -13.04 7.17 2.55
N THR A 106 -12.07 7.93 3.05
CA THR A 106 -10.66 7.63 2.92
C THR A 106 -10.16 6.97 4.20
N LYS A 107 -9.45 5.85 4.05
CA LYS A 107 -8.87 5.14 5.18
C LYS A 107 -7.43 4.75 4.86
N PHE A 108 -6.61 4.64 5.92
CA PHE A 108 -5.22 4.19 5.83
C PHE A 108 -5.07 2.92 6.63
N TYR A 109 -4.80 1.81 5.96
CA TYR A 109 -4.79 0.49 6.59
C TYR A 109 -3.41 -0.03 6.92
N LEU A 110 -2.43 0.29 6.08
CA LEU A 110 -1.08 -0.25 6.22
C LEU A 110 -0.07 0.87 6.07
N ALA A 111 1.02 0.71 6.80
CA ALA A 111 2.22 1.51 6.64
C ALA A 111 3.43 0.59 6.72
N GLY A 112 4.55 1.02 6.19
CA GLY A 112 5.77 0.24 6.31
C GLY A 112 6.89 0.82 5.47
N ASN A 113 7.93 0.01 5.34
CA ASN A 113 9.14 0.39 4.63
C ASN A 113 9.40 -0.54 3.46
N TRP A 114 10.10 -0.03 2.48
CA TRP A 114 10.67 -0.82 1.40
C TRP A 114 12.13 -0.42 1.22
N THR A 115 13.02 -1.36 1.45
CA THR A 115 14.46 -1.14 1.34
C THR A 115 14.96 -1.61 -0.01
N ILE A 116 15.62 -0.72 -0.73
CA ILE A 116 16.26 -1.00 -2.02
C ILE A 116 17.75 -0.91 -1.80
N LYS A 117 18.48 -1.96 -2.21
CA LYS A 117 19.93 -2.05 -2.05
C LYS A 117 20.66 -1.94 -3.37
N ASN A 118 21.91 -1.55 -3.29
CA ASN A 118 22.85 -1.68 -4.41
C ASN A 118 23.21 -3.14 -4.63
N VAL A 119 23.44 -3.45 -5.88
CA VAL A 119 23.97 -4.75 -6.27
C VAL A 119 25.45 -4.87 -5.89
#